data_2f94f851dd95a706444b67de65d82e46
#
_entry.id   2f94f851dd95a706444b67de65d82e46
#
_cell.length_a   1.000
_cell.length_b   1.000
_cell.length_c   1.000
_cell.angle_alpha   90.00
_cell.angle_beta   90.00
_cell.angle_gamma   90.00
#
_symmetry.space_group_name_H-M   'P 1'
#
loop_
_entity.id
_entity.type
_entity.pdbx_description
1 polymer ?
#
loop_
_entity_poly.entity_id
_entity_poly.type
_entity_poly.pdbx_seq_one_letter_code
_entity_poly.pdbx_strand_id
1 'polypeptide(L)'
;MKISIDTMGGDYAPEDAVKGAVIGAREYDVGIILVGPQDRVKSELAKYNTSGLDIEIVPTEEYLVEGEAPAYALRNKRNASVIVAIKLLKEGKAAAAISNGPTGGVVTAALMHLGTLEGISRPIVGGQFCGFAPQMLLMDMGANLDCRPDQLIDFAVVGTVYARKLMSIANPKVALLNVGAEEGKGNNLTKEAYSLLKLSGLNFIGNIEGHDIPTDKANVIICDGFPGNVVAKFCEGMGSAVANWLEKELESDLPESRIKDIKKKLLSLTVKADTGGGGPFWAINGLVLKCHGRARYPEIALTVGNAKRYVELDIINVLKNELAAAKSRIKTT
;
A
#
# COMPACT_ATOMS: atom_id res chain seq x y z
N MET A 1 -2.42 11.23 19.15
CA MET A 1 -3.25 10.91 17.96
C MET A 1 -3.79 9.50 18.10
N LYS A 2 -4.95 9.19 17.47
CA LYS A 2 -5.52 7.84 17.51
C LYS A 2 -5.57 7.22 16.11
N ILE A 3 -5.43 5.90 16.04
CA ILE A 3 -5.53 5.10 14.81
C ILE A 3 -6.66 4.09 14.99
N SER A 4 -7.63 4.04 14.07
CA SER A 4 -8.69 3.03 14.08
C SER A 4 -8.25 1.76 13.37
N ILE A 5 -8.57 0.60 13.95
CA ILE A 5 -8.19 -0.71 13.43
C ILE A 5 -9.44 -1.58 13.31
N ASP A 6 -9.72 -2.04 12.10
CA ASP A 6 -10.68 -3.09 11.81
C ASP A 6 -10.15 -4.41 12.37
N THR A 7 -10.71 -4.87 13.50
CA THR A 7 -10.24 -6.08 14.19
C THR A 7 -10.73 -7.37 13.53
N MET A 8 -11.68 -7.28 12.61
CA MET A 8 -12.31 -8.45 11.99
C MET A 8 -11.81 -8.73 10.56
N GLY A 9 -10.90 -7.88 10.06
CA GLY A 9 -10.26 -8.11 8.76
C GLY A 9 -9.11 -9.11 8.85
N GLY A 10 -9.02 -10.00 7.84
CA GLY A 10 -7.92 -10.95 7.69
C GLY A 10 -8.16 -12.33 8.30
N ASP A 11 -7.25 -13.25 7.99
CA ASP A 11 -7.37 -14.69 8.26
C ASP A 11 -7.23 -15.04 9.75
N TYR A 12 -6.60 -14.15 10.53
CA TYR A 12 -6.28 -14.35 11.95
C TYR A 12 -6.98 -13.33 12.86
N ALA A 13 -8.17 -12.92 12.43
CA ALA A 13 -9.01 -11.97 13.17
C ALA A 13 -9.83 -12.63 14.28
N PRO A 14 -9.97 -12.01 15.46
CA PRO A 14 -9.41 -10.73 15.87
C PRO A 14 -8.00 -10.82 16.50
N GLU A 15 -7.46 -12.04 16.72
CA GLU A 15 -6.29 -12.32 17.54
C GLU A 15 -5.06 -11.49 17.13
N ASP A 16 -4.65 -11.59 15.87
CA ASP A 16 -3.46 -10.89 15.40
C ASP A 16 -3.71 -9.38 15.23
N ALA A 17 -4.93 -8.96 14.92
CA ALA A 17 -5.29 -7.55 14.86
C ALA A 17 -5.17 -6.88 16.22
N VAL A 18 -5.72 -7.48 17.27
CA VAL A 18 -5.64 -6.96 18.65
C VAL A 18 -4.21 -7.01 19.17
N LYS A 19 -3.50 -8.13 18.97
CA LYS A 19 -2.10 -8.25 19.40
C LYS A 19 -1.20 -7.22 18.74
N GLY A 20 -1.32 -7.06 17.42
CA GLY A 20 -0.56 -6.06 16.64
C GLY A 20 -0.88 -4.63 17.08
N ALA A 21 -2.15 -4.35 17.37
CA ALA A 21 -2.60 -3.07 17.90
C ALA A 21 -1.96 -2.73 19.26
N VAL A 22 -1.93 -3.68 20.20
CA VAL A 22 -1.32 -3.49 21.53
C VAL A 22 0.18 -3.24 21.42
N ILE A 23 0.88 -4.02 20.57
CA ILE A 23 2.31 -3.84 20.32
C ILE A 23 2.57 -2.48 19.68
N GLY A 24 1.80 -2.14 18.62
CA GLY A 24 1.93 -0.87 17.92
C GLY A 24 1.63 0.33 18.80
N ALA A 25 0.61 0.27 19.67
CA ALA A 25 0.32 1.32 20.64
C ALA A 25 1.52 1.59 21.58
N ARG A 26 2.15 0.51 22.04
CA ARG A 26 3.30 0.60 22.97
C ARG A 26 4.58 1.09 22.29
N GLU A 27 4.90 0.52 21.12
CA GLU A 27 6.16 0.82 20.43
C GLU A 27 6.19 2.21 19.82
N TYR A 28 5.03 2.69 19.36
CA TYR A 28 4.94 3.96 18.64
C TYR A 28 4.26 5.07 19.44
N ASP A 29 3.84 4.82 20.68
CA ASP A 29 3.16 5.81 21.53
C ASP A 29 1.99 6.49 20.83
N VAL A 30 1.00 5.68 20.43
CA VAL A 30 -0.23 6.13 19.75
C VAL A 30 -1.46 5.54 20.40
N GLY A 31 -2.55 6.31 20.43
CA GLY A 31 -3.86 5.79 20.83
C GLY A 31 -4.43 4.87 19.74
N ILE A 32 -5.16 3.86 20.15
CA ILE A 32 -5.80 2.88 19.26
C ILE A 32 -7.30 2.82 19.51
N ILE A 33 -8.07 2.75 18.42
CA ILE A 33 -9.50 2.47 18.45
C ILE A 33 -9.72 1.10 17.78
N LEU A 34 -10.01 0.07 18.57
CA LEU A 34 -10.34 -1.27 18.08
C LEU A 34 -11.81 -1.33 17.67
N VAL A 35 -12.08 -1.71 16.42
CA VAL A 35 -13.43 -1.75 15.87
C VAL A 35 -13.85 -3.18 15.57
N GLY A 36 -14.88 -3.71 16.26
CA GLY A 36 -15.36 -5.08 16.06
C GLY A 36 -16.31 -5.57 17.16
N PRO A 37 -16.66 -6.87 17.16
CA PRO A 37 -17.55 -7.46 18.16
C PRO A 37 -16.98 -7.31 19.57
N GLN A 38 -17.72 -6.60 20.43
CA GLN A 38 -17.22 -6.13 21.72
C GLN A 38 -16.66 -7.26 22.59
N ASP A 39 -17.38 -8.35 22.71
CA ASP A 39 -16.99 -9.44 23.60
C ASP A 39 -15.75 -10.19 23.08
N ARG A 40 -15.67 -10.40 21.76
CA ARG A 40 -14.49 -11.01 21.13
C ARG A 40 -13.26 -10.14 21.30
N VAL A 41 -13.36 -8.83 21.02
CA VAL A 41 -12.26 -7.87 21.14
C VAL A 41 -11.82 -7.72 22.61
N LYS A 42 -12.76 -7.63 23.57
CA LYS A 42 -12.43 -7.56 25.00
C LYS A 42 -11.74 -8.83 25.50
N SER A 43 -12.25 -10.01 25.11
CA SER A 43 -11.65 -11.29 25.48
C SER A 43 -10.22 -11.42 24.97
N GLU A 44 -9.96 -10.97 23.73
CA GLU A 44 -8.61 -11.00 23.17
C GLU A 44 -7.69 -9.97 23.84
N LEU A 45 -8.19 -8.74 24.06
CA LEU A 45 -7.43 -7.66 24.69
C LEU A 45 -7.01 -8.01 26.13
N ALA A 46 -7.86 -8.75 26.85
CA ALA A 46 -7.59 -9.20 28.24
C ALA A 46 -6.37 -10.13 28.36
N LYS A 47 -5.87 -10.71 27.27
CA LYS A 47 -4.66 -11.53 27.24
C LYS A 47 -3.37 -10.71 27.33
N TYR A 48 -3.44 -9.38 27.19
CA TYR A 48 -2.29 -8.51 27.12
C TYR A 48 -2.30 -7.46 28.24
N ASN A 49 -1.12 -7.06 28.70
CA ASN A 49 -1.01 -5.93 29.61
C ASN A 49 -1.20 -4.63 28.82
N THR A 50 -2.28 -3.91 29.08
CA THR A 50 -2.64 -2.64 28.43
C THR A 50 -2.46 -1.42 29.36
N SER A 51 -1.84 -1.62 30.53
CA SER A 51 -1.59 -0.52 31.48
C SER A 51 -0.78 0.59 30.81
N GLY A 52 -1.27 1.83 30.92
CA GLY A 52 -0.65 3.01 30.33
C GLY A 52 -0.89 3.20 28.83
N LEU A 53 -1.65 2.30 28.16
CA LEU A 53 -2.00 2.46 26.75
C LEU A 53 -3.38 3.10 26.59
N ASP A 54 -3.51 4.05 25.65
CA ASP A 54 -4.78 4.65 25.25
C ASP A 54 -5.45 3.74 24.19
N ILE A 55 -6.18 2.73 24.65
CA ILE A 55 -6.90 1.78 23.80
C ILE A 55 -8.39 1.83 24.15
N GLU A 56 -9.23 2.09 23.15
CA GLU A 56 -10.68 2.06 23.27
C GLU A 56 -11.30 1.06 22.29
N ILE A 57 -12.50 0.60 22.58
CA ILE A 57 -13.26 -0.33 21.72
C ILE A 57 -14.52 0.37 21.23
N VAL A 58 -14.70 0.39 19.91
CA VAL A 58 -15.95 0.81 19.26
C VAL A 58 -16.67 -0.45 18.78
N PRO A 59 -17.82 -0.82 19.38
CA PRO A 59 -18.48 -2.08 19.09
C PRO A 59 -19.20 -2.07 17.74
N THR A 60 -19.09 -3.17 17.02
CA THR A 60 -19.94 -3.53 15.88
C THR A 60 -19.93 -5.04 15.66
N GLU A 61 -21.07 -5.61 15.32
CA GLU A 61 -21.19 -7.06 15.07
C GLU A 61 -21.02 -7.42 13.58
N GLU A 62 -21.08 -6.41 12.69
CA GLU A 62 -20.95 -6.63 11.26
C GLU A 62 -19.49 -6.53 10.81
N TYR A 63 -19.07 -7.42 9.91
CA TYR A 63 -17.75 -7.38 9.27
C TYR A 63 -17.78 -8.01 7.88
N LEU A 64 -16.79 -7.69 7.05
CA LEU A 64 -16.65 -8.26 5.71
C LEU A 64 -15.95 -9.62 5.81
N VAL A 65 -16.38 -10.56 4.96
CA VAL A 65 -15.80 -11.89 4.83
C VAL A 65 -15.13 -12.01 3.46
N GLU A 66 -14.04 -12.76 3.38
CA GLU A 66 -13.34 -13.01 2.10
C GLU A 66 -14.29 -13.74 1.12
N GLY A 67 -14.23 -13.33 -0.15
CA GLY A 67 -15.09 -13.88 -1.21
C GLY A 67 -16.44 -13.18 -1.38
N GLU A 68 -16.86 -12.31 -0.48
CA GLU A 68 -18.09 -11.51 -0.67
C GLU A 68 -17.88 -10.45 -1.77
N ALA A 69 -18.88 -10.28 -2.64
CA ALA A 69 -18.88 -9.20 -3.63
C ALA A 69 -18.89 -7.84 -2.90
N PRO A 70 -17.84 -6.98 -3.05
CA PRO A 70 -17.63 -5.80 -2.21
C PRO A 70 -18.82 -4.86 -2.15
N ALA A 71 -19.39 -4.49 -3.32
CA ALA A 71 -20.51 -3.56 -3.38
C ALA A 71 -21.78 -4.10 -2.72
N TYR A 72 -22.02 -5.43 -2.83
CA TYR A 72 -23.16 -6.07 -2.19
C TYR A 72 -22.97 -6.15 -0.68
N ALA A 73 -21.80 -6.59 -0.22
CA ALA A 73 -21.49 -6.70 1.21
C ALA A 73 -21.62 -5.35 1.93
N LEU A 74 -21.08 -4.28 1.35
CA LEU A 74 -21.12 -2.94 1.94
C LEU A 74 -22.53 -2.31 1.96
N ARG A 75 -23.41 -2.69 1.02
CA ARG A 75 -24.82 -2.25 1.05
C ARG A 75 -25.62 -2.89 2.18
N ASN A 76 -25.34 -4.15 2.46
CA ASN A 76 -26.06 -4.95 3.46
C ASN A 76 -25.45 -4.83 4.87
N LYS A 77 -24.15 -4.61 4.98
CA LYS A 77 -23.41 -4.48 6.24
C LYS A 77 -22.93 -3.04 6.43
N ARG A 78 -23.88 -2.13 6.69
CA ARG A 78 -23.61 -0.68 6.79
C ARG A 78 -22.78 -0.26 8.00
N ASN A 79 -22.66 -1.15 8.97
CA ASN A 79 -21.82 -0.99 10.15
C ASN A 79 -20.68 -2.00 10.20
N ALA A 80 -20.26 -2.56 9.04
CA ALA A 80 -19.09 -3.43 9.01
C ALA A 80 -17.88 -2.74 9.67
N SER A 81 -17.07 -3.50 10.41
CA SER A 81 -15.95 -2.98 11.20
C SER A 81 -15.02 -2.06 10.40
N VAL A 82 -14.73 -2.40 9.14
CA VAL A 82 -13.95 -1.54 8.23
C VAL A 82 -14.66 -0.21 7.93
N ILE A 83 -15.99 -0.23 7.75
CA ILE A 83 -16.77 1.00 7.51
C ILE A 83 -16.74 1.89 8.74
N VAL A 84 -16.94 1.33 9.92
CA VAL A 84 -16.90 2.07 11.19
C VAL A 84 -15.51 2.66 11.42
N ALA A 85 -14.43 1.90 11.18
CA ALA A 85 -13.07 2.40 11.29
C ALA A 85 -12.81 3.59 10.34
N ILE A 86 -13.31 3.54 9.10
CA ILE A 86 -13.19 4.62 8.12
C ILE A 86 -14.07 5.84 8.49
N LYS A 87 -15.26 5.62 9.07
CA LYS A 87 -16.12 6.71 9.56
C LYS A 87 -15.44 7.47 10.71
N LEU A 88 -14.75 6.78 11.62
CA LEU A 88 -13.98 7.43 12.70
C LEU A 88 -12.89 8.33 12.14
N LEU A 89 -12.21 7.91 11.05
CA LEU A 89 -11.26 8.75 10.33
C LEU A 89 -11.96 9.98 9.71
N LYS A 90 -13.10 9.79 9.04
CA LYS A 90 -13.88 10.88 8.45
C LYS A 90 -14.33 11.93 9.48
N GLU A 91 -14.71 11.46 10.67
CA GLU A 91 -15.16 12.30 11.80
C GLU A 91 -14.01 12.99 12.56
N GLY A 92 -12.75 12.73 12.15
CA GLY A 92 -11.57 13.27 12.84
C GLY A 92 -11.28 12.64 14.21
N LYS A 93 -11.99 11.55 14.58
CA LYS A 93 -11.73 10.79 15.81
C LYS A 93 -10.49 9.90 15.70
N ALA A 94 -10.14 9.51 14.50
CA ALA A 94 -8.90 8.82 14.17
C ALA A 94 -8.15 9.60 13.09
N ALA A 95 -6.81 9.53 13.11
CA ALA A 95 -5.94 10.14 12.10
C ALA A 95 -5.65 9.19 10.92
N ALA A 96 -5.83 7.88 11.13
CA ALA A 96 -5.70 6.84 10.12
C ALA A 96 -6.63 5.67 10.43
N ALA A 97 -6.95 4.88 9.40
CA ALA A 97 -7.67 3.61 9.53
C ALA A 97 -6.85 2.46 8.95
N ILE A 98 -6.80 1.32 9.64
CA ILE A 98 -6.09 0.12 9.22
C ILE A 98 -7.07 -1.04 9.09
N SER A 99 -6.98 -1.82 8.00
CA SER A 99 -7.73 -3.05 7.83
C SER A 99 -6.93 -4.13 7.13
N ASN A 100 -7.09 -5.38 7.57
CA ASN A 100 -6.58 -6.57 6.89
C ASN A 100 -7.67 -7.25 6.04
N GLY A 101 -8.87 -6.67 5.96
CA GLY A 101 -10.02 -7.24 5.25
C GLY A 101 -9.81 -7.35 3.74
N PRO A 102 -10.81 -7.87 2.99
CA PRO A 102 -10.74 -8.02 1.54
C PRO A 102 -10.43 -6.70 0.83
N THR A 103 -9.41 -6.67 -0.02
CA THR A 103 -8.91 -5.43 -0.66
C THR A 103 -10.03 -4.66 -1.37
N GLY A 104 -10.88 -5.35 -2.15
CA GLY A 104 -12.01 -4.72 -2.83
C GLY A 104 -13.02 -4.09 -1.86
N GLY A 105 -13.25 -4.72 -0.70
CA GLY A 105 -14.13 -4.19 0.34
C GLY A 105 -13.56 -2.93 0.99
N VAL A 106 -12.30 -2.98 1.39
CA VAL A 106 -11.63 -1.84 2.06
C VAL A 106 -11.55 -0.62 1.14
N VAL A 107 -11.10 -0.80 -0.12
CA VAL A 107 -11.01 0.31 -1.07
C VAL A 107 -12.39 0.90 -1.43
N THR A 108 -13.40 0.03 -1.59
CA THR A 108 -14.77 0.51 -1.87
C THR A 108 -15.34 1.27 -0.68
N ALA A 109 -15.14 0.79 0.56
CA ALA A 109 -15.56 1.51 1.76
C ALA A 109 -14.86 2.88 1.89
N ALA A 110 -13.55 2.93 1.61
CA ALA A 110 -12.78 4.17 1.61
C ALA A 110 -13.32 5.18 0.58
N LEU A 111 -13.56 4.73 -0.65
CA LEU A 111 -14.15 5.56 -1.71
C LEU A 111 -15.54 6.08 -1.34
N MET A 112 -16.41 5.22 -0.82
CA MET A 112 -17.78 5.60 -0.46
C MET A 112 -17.83 6.65 0.66
N HIS A 113 -16.92 6.59 1.63
CA HIS A 113 -16.98 7.44 2.82
C HIS A 113 -16.06 8.65 2.78
N LEU A 114 -14.89 8.54 2.15
CA LEU A 114 -13.88 9.60 2.09
C LEU A 114 -13.78 10.23 0.70
N GLY A 115 -14.08 9.47 -0.36
CA GLY A 115 -13.81 9.89 -1.73
C GLY A 115 -12.32 9.89 -2.07
N THR A 116 -11.99 10.41 -3.25
CA THR A 116 -10.62 10.62 -3.72
C THR A 116 -10.17 12.06 -3.45
N LEU A 117 -8.87 12.31 -3.55
CA LEU A 117 -8.32 13.65 -3.60
C LEU A 117 -8.85 14.39 -4.83
N GLU A 118 -8.97 15.73 -4.72
CA GLU A 118 -9.51 16.57 -5.79
C GLU A 118 -8.76 16.36 -7.12
N GLY A 119 -9.52 16.15 -8.17
CA GLY A 119 -9.00 15.93 -9.51
C GLY A 119 -8.47 14.52 -9.77
N ILE A 120 -8.51 13.59 -8.83
CA ILE A 120 -8.19 12.18 -9.04
C ILE A 120 -9.47 11.36 -9.11
N SER A 121 -9.55 10.49 -10.13
CA SER A 121 -10.75 9.68 -10.36
C SER A 121 -10.78 8.35 -9.60
N ARG A 122 -9.62 7.80 -9.24
CA ARG A 122 -9.51 6.46 -8.62
C ARG A 122 -8.33 6.39 -7.65
N PRO A 123 -8.40 5.53 -6.62
CA PRO A 123 -7.27 5.27 -5.73
C PRO A 123 -6.13 4.60 -6.50
N ILE A 124 -4.93 4.74 -5.98
CA ILE A 124 -3.70 4.20 -6.57
C ILE A 124 -3.11 3.20 -5.59
N VAL A 125 -2.65 2.07 -6.08
CA VAL A 125 -1.91 1.08 -5.28
C VAL A 125 -0.51 0.94 -5.85
N GLY A 126 0.48 1.12 -5.01
CA GLY A 126 1.87 1.00 -5.43
C GLY A 126 2.83 1.30 -4.30
N GLY A 127 4.09 1.01 -4.56
CA GLY A 127 5.16 1.19 -3.60
C GLY A 127 6.42 0.42 -3.99
N GLN A 128 7.31 0.26 -3.02
CA GLN A 128 8.50 -0.57 -3.18
C GLN A 128 8.09 -2.04 -3.21
N PHE A 129 8.54 -2.79 -4.23
CA PHE A 129 8.20 -4.21 -4.35
C PHE A 129 9.41 -5.10 -4.64
N CYS A 130 10.52 -4.53 -5.12
CA CYS A 130 11.73 -5.25 -5.50
C CYS A 130 12.89 -4.84 -4.59
N GLY A 131 13.42 -5.79 -3.83
CA GLY A 131 14.54 -5.53 -2.93
C GLY A 131 15.90 -5.43 -3.63
N PHE A 132 16.03 -5.90 -4.89
CA PHE A 132 17.21 -5.67 -5.72
C PHE A 132 17.36 -4.20 -6.11
N ALA A 133 16.24 -3.47 -6.22
CA ALA A 133 16.22 -2.04 -6.45
C ALA A 133 15.52 -1.32 -5.27
N PRO A 134 16.20 -1.16 -4.13
CA PRO A 134 15.58 -0.68 -2.89
C PRO A 134 15.18 0.80 -2.95
N GLN A 135 15.69 1.56 -3.93
CA GLN A 135 15.32 2.95 -4.17
C GLN A 135 14.29 3.13 -5.29
N MET A 136 13.63 2.06 -5.69
CA MET A 136 12.63 2.05 -6.75
C MET A 136 11.25 1.70 -6.19
N LEU A 137 10.23 2.34 -6.74
CA LEU A 137 8.82 2.02 -6.54
C LEU A 137 8.07 1.92 -7.86
N LEU A 138 7.00 1.15 -7.88
CA LEU A 138 6.11 0.94 -9.02
C LEU A 138 4.72 1.51 -8.71
N MET A 139 4.15 2.25 -9.63
CA MET A 139 2.80 2.83 -9.64
C MET A 139 2.16 2.64 -11.03
N ASP A 140 1.04 2.00 -11.21
CA ASP A 140 0.10 1.31 -10.34
C ASP A 140 0.36 -0.21 -10.35
N MET A 141 0.08 -0.89 -9.22
CA MET A 141 0.26 -2.34 -9.09
C MET A 141 -1.08 -3.11 -9.08
N GLY A 142 -2.13 -2.59 -9.77
CA GLY A 142 -3.35 -3.37 -10.02
C GLY A 142 -4.66 -2.76 -9.52
N ALA A 143 -4.69 -1.52 -9.06
CA ALA A 143 -5.93 -0.84 -8.71
C ALA A 143 -6.66 -0.28 -9.94
N ASN A 144 -5.95 0.09 -10.99
CA ASN A 144 -6.49 0.72 -12.17
C ASN A 144 -6.09 -0.06 -13.43
N LEU A 145 -7.05 -0.76 -14.02
CA LEU A 145 -6.92 -1.38 -15.32
C LEU A 145 -7.53 -0.44 -16.37
N ASP A 146 -7.01 -0.39 -17.58
CA ASP A 146 -7.45 0.52 -18.65
C ASP A 146 -7.36 2.01 -18.24
N CYS A 147 -6.16 2.46 -17.93
CA CYS A 147 -5.89 3.84 -17.54
C CYS A 147 -6.01 4.82 -18.72
N ARG A 148 -6.36 6.07 -18.40
CA ARG A 148 -6.18 7.20 -19.30
C ARG A 148 -4.78 7.83 -19.09
N PRO A 149 -4.24 8.53 -20.09
CA PRO A 149 -2.92 9.18 -19.99
C PRO A 149 -2.79 10.13 -18.80
N ASP A 150 -3.84 10.89 -18.48
CA ASP A 150 -3.88 11.82 -17.33
C ASP A 150 -3.74 11.09 -15.97
N GLN A 151 -4.22 9.87 -15.87
CA GLN A 151 -4.08 9.06 -14.64
C GLN A 151 -2.63 8.63 -14.40
N LEU A 152 -1.85 8.38 -15.48
CA LEU A 152 -0.44 8.06 -15.33
C LEU A 152 0.36 9.24 -14.77
N ILE A 153 -0.09 10.46 -15.04
CA ILE A 153 0.49 11.66 -14.40
C ILE A 153 0.19 11.69 -12.91
N ASP A 154 -1.05 11.38 -12.53
CA ASP A 154 -1.42 11.28 -11.10
C ASP A 154 -0.53 10.24 -10.38
N PHE A 155 -0.28 9.08 -11.01
CA PHE A 155 0.61 8.05 -10.47
C PHE A 155 2.05 8.56 -10.32
N ALA A 156 2.54 9.31 -11.31
CA ALA A 156 3.88 9.88 -11.28
C ALA A 156 4.05 10.90 -10.15
N VAL A 157 3.05 11.74 -9.91
CA VAL A 157 3.05 12.71 -8.81
C VAL A 157 3.04 11.97 -7.45
N VAL A 158 2.13 11.01 -7.28
CA VAL A 158 2.03 10.22 -6.04
C VAL A 158 3.34 9.48 -5.78
N GLY A 159 3.90 8.81 -6.78
CA GLY A 159 5.20 8.14 -6.67
C GLY A 159 6.34 9.08 -6.32
N THR A 160 6.35 10.29 -6.91
CA THR A 160 7.35 11.32 -6.60
C THR A 160 7.25 11.79 -5.15
N VAL A 161 6.04 12.01 -4.64
CA VAL A 161 5.82 12.38 -3.22
C VAL A 161 6.27 11.24 -2.31
N TYR A 162 5.94 9.99 -2.64
CA TYR A 162 6.42 8.81 -1.92
C TYR A 162 7.96 8.81 -1.86
N ALA A 163 8.62 8.89 -3.00
CA ALA A 163 10.07 8.84 -3.08
C ALA A 163 10.72 9.99 -2.28
N ARG A 164 10.17 11.19 -2.37
CA ARG A 164 10.69 12.36 -1.62
C ARG A 164 10.48 12.22 -0.12
N LYS A 165 9.27 11.90 0.33
CA LYS A 165 8.89 11.96 1.75
C LYS A 165 9.21 10.69 2.52
N LEU A 166 9.10 9.53 1.89
CA LEU A 166 9.24 8.24 2.58
C LEU A 166 10.59 7.57 2.31
N MET A 167 11.19 7.83 1.13
CA MET A 167 12.51 7.27 0.76
C MET A 167 13.64 8.31 0.86
N SER A 168 13.33 9.58 1.18
CA SER A 168 14.30 10.67 1.31
C SER A 168 15.12 10.95 0.02
N ILE A 169 14.51 10.74 -1.14
CA ILE A 169 15.12 11.02 -2.45
C ILE A 169 14.69 12.42 -2.90
N ALA A 170 15.60 13.39 -2.85
CA ALA A 170 15.26 14.80 -3.09
C ALA A 170 14.73 15.09 -4.50
N ASN A 171 15.29 14.48 -5.54
CA ASN A 171 14.90 14.64 -6.94
C ASN A 171 14.72 13.28 -7.63
N PRO A 172 13.63 12.53 -7.32
CA PRO A 172 13.46 11.17 -7.84
C PRO A 172 13.31 11.15 -9.35
N LYS A 173 14.00 10.22 -10.00
CA LYS A 173 13.87 9.95 -11.43
C LYS A 173 12.56 9.23 -11.69
N VAL A 174 11.72 9.80 -12.53
CA VAL A 174 10.43 9.21 -12.96
C VAL A 174 10.60 8.62 -14.34
N ALA A 175 10.16 7.38 -14.54
CA ALA A 175 10.21 6.69 -15.82
C ALA A 175 8.87 6.03 -16.15
N LEU A 176 8.57 5.93 -17.45
CA LEU A 176 7.39 5.20 -17.94
C LEU A 176 7.80 3.80 -18.38
N LEU A 177 7.17 2.76 -17.81
CA LEU A 177 7.38 1.37 -18.23
C LEU A 177 6.85 1.18 -19.65
N ASN A 178 7.69 0.68 -20.56
CA ASN A 178 7.35 0.53 -21.95
C ASN A 178 8.03 -0.70 -22.58
N VAL A 179 7.74 -0.96 -23.84
CA VAL A 179 8.30 -2.05 -24.65
C VAL A 179 9.62 -1.69 -25.35
N GLY A 180 10.09 -0.45 -25.19
CA GLY A 180 11.33 0.06 -25.75
C GLY A 180 11.64 1.43 -25.17
N ALA A 181 12.92 1.80 -25.15
CA ALA A 181 13.41 3.04 -24.52
C ALA A 181 13.12 4.32 -25.32
N GLU A 182 12.87 4.21 -26.63
CA GLU A 182 12.69 5.36 -27.50
C GLU A 182 11.31 6.04 -27.29
N GLU A 183 11.22 7.34 -27.45
CA GLU A 183 10.03 8.16 -27.23
C GLU A 183 8.77 7.67 -27.98
N GLY A 184 8.94 7.18 -29.21
CA GLY A 184 7.82 6.73 -30.06
C GLY A 184 7.31 5.32 -29.79
N LYS A 185 7.88 4.58 -28.84
CA LYS A 185 7.50 3.20 -28.53
C LYS A 185 6.20 3.11 -27.71
N GLY A 186 5.61 1.93 -27.77
CA GLY A 186 4.45 1.56 -26.96
C GLY A 186 3.10 1.77 -27.67
N ASN A 187 2.05 1.60 -26.88
CA ASN A 187 0.67 1.79 -27.31
C ASN A 187 0.23 3.27 -27.21
N ASN A 188 -1.03 3.56 -27.56
CA ASN A 188 -1.56 4.93 -27.51
C ASN A 188 -1.46 5.54 -26.11
N LEU A 189 -1.82 4.76 -25.07
CA LEU A 189 -1.74 5.20 -23.67
C LEU A 189 -0.33 5.70 -23.31
N THR A 190 0.70 4.89 -23.59
CA THR A 190 2.08 5.21 -23.21
C THR A 190 2.64 6.36 -24.04
N LYS A 191 2.29 6.49 -25.32
CA LYS A 191 2.72 7.62 -26.17
C LYS A 191 2.13 8.95 -25.71
N GLU A 192 0.84 8.98 -25.40
CA GLU A 192 0.17 10.17 -24.88
C GLU A 192 0.67 10.52 -23.49
N ALA A 193 0.80 9.55 -22.59
CA ALA A 193 1.33 9.74 -21.24
C ALA A 193 2.78 10.27 -21.28
N TYR A 194 3.62 9.77 -22.19
CA TYR A 194 4.99 10.26 -22.37
C TYR A 194 5.02 11.78 -22.62
N SER A 195 4.18 12.26 -23.56
CA SER A 195 4.08 13.67 -23.88
C SER A 195 3.64 14.51 -22.68
N LEU A 196 2.66 14.05 -21.91
CA LEU A 196 2.19 14.72 -20.70
C LEU A 196 3.25 14.71 -19.58
N LEU A 197 3.96 13.60 -19.40
CA LEU A 197 5.04 13.49 -18.41
C LEU A 197 6.17 14.48 -18.66
N LYS A 198 6.54 14.74 -19.94
CA LYS A 198 7.52 15.78 -20.31
C LYS A 198 7.08 17.18 -19.86
N LEU A 199 5.79 17.45 -19.85
CA LEU A 199 5.22 18.75 -19.47
C LEU A 199 4.93 18.87 -17.96
N SER A 200 4.95 17.76 -17.22
CA SER A 200 4.54 17.73 -15.81
C SER A 200 5.45 18.49 -14.84
N GLY A 201 6.67 18.80 -15.24
CA GLY A 201 7.70 19.40 -14.39
C GLY A 201 8.33 18.40 -13.38
N LEU A 202 8.01 17.12 -13.49
CA LEU A 202 8.69 16.06 -12.77
C LEU A 202 10.07 15.77 -13.41
N ASN A 203 10.97 15.12 -12.66
CA ASN A 203 12.25 14.68 -13.22
C ASN A 203 12.03 13.41 -14.08
N PHE A 204 11.31 13.59 -15.18
CA PHE A 204 10.99 12.52 -16.13
C PHE A 204 12.18 12.20 -17.01
N ILE A 205 12.64 10.93 -16.94
CA ILE A 205 13.82 10.44 -17.67
C ILE A 205 13.48 9.66 -18.95
N GLY A 206 12.18 9.56 -19.31
CA GLY A 206 11.74 8.83 -20.50
C GLY A 206 11.24 7.42 -20.20
N ASN A 207 11.26 6.56 -21.23
CA ASN A 207 10.84 5.17 -21.12
C ASN A 207 11.93 4.30 -20.49
N ILE A 208 11.50 3.23 -19.81
CA ILE A 208 12.33 2.10 -19.40
C ILE A 208 11.66 0.79 -19.80
N GLU A 209 12.44 -0.27 -19.87
CA GLU A 209 11.96 -1.61 -20.19
C GLU A 209 11.89 -2.49 -18.94
N GLY A 210 11.21 -3.63 -19.05
CA GLY A 210 11.03 -4.55 -17.91
C GLY A 210 12.35 -5.04 -17.27
N HIS A 211 13.41 -5.18 -18.06
CA HIS A 211 14.73 -5.57 -17.56
C HIS A 211 15.45 -4.47 -16.75
N ASP A 212 15.03 -3.21 -16.87
CA ASP A 212 15.56 -2.10 -16.09
C ASP A 212 14.99 -2.05 -14.67
N ILE A 213 13.86 -2.72 -14.40
CA ILE A 213 13.16 -2.67 -13.10
C ILE A 213 14.10 -3.01 -11.92
N PRO A 214 14.91 -4.07 -11.95
CA PRO A 214 15.78 -4.43 -10.82
C PRO A 214 17.11 -3.65 -10.77
N THR A 215 17.25 -2.50 -11.46
CA THR A 215 18.56 -1.85 -11.68
C THR A 215 18.73 -0.47 -11.05
N ASP A 216 17.78 0.05 -10.28
CA ASP A 216 17.80 1.43 -9.76
C ASP A 216 17.94 2.54 -10.84
N LYS A 217 17.65 2.25 -12.11
CA LYS A 217 17.71 3.22 -13.22
C LYS A 217 16.75 4.37 -13.01
N ALA A 218 15.58 4.08 -12.43
CA ALA A 218 14.56 5.04 -12.02
C ALA A 218 14.16 4.82 -10.57
N ASN A 219 13.66 5.87 -9.91
CA ASN A 219 13.13 5.78 -8.56
C ASN A 219 11.61 5.55 -8.55
N VAL A 220 10.91 6.06 -9.57
CA VAL A 220 9.47 5.96 -9.71
C VAL A 220 9.18 5.43 -11.11
N ILE A 221 8.68 4.22 -11.17
CA ILE A 221 8.28 3.57 -12.42
C ILE A 221 6.77 3.63 -12.52
N ILE A 222 6.29 4.16 -13.65
CA ILE A 222 4.86 4.36 -13.90
C ILE A 222 4.38 3.38 -14.96
N CYS A 223 3.23 2.76 -14.70
CA CYS A 223 2.52 1.94 -15.67
C CYS A 223 1.03 1.87 -15.34
N ASP A 224 0.25 1.37 -16.30
CA ASP A 224 -1.11 0.89 -16.05
C ASP A 224 -1.10 -0.26 -15.04
N GLY A 225 -2.15 -0.41 -14.26
CA GLY A 225 -2.23 -1.42 -13.22
C GLY A 225 -2.20 -2.86 -13.74
N PHE A 226 -2.59 -3.12 -15.01
CA PHE A 226 -2.48 -4.47 -15.56
C PHE A 226 -1.02 -4.93 -15.68
N PRO A 227 -0.14 -4.25 -16.44
CA PRO A 227 1.28 -4.62 -16.49
C PRO A 227 1.95 -4.51 -15.12
N GLY A 228 1.56 -3.54 -14.29
CA GLY A 228 2.13 -3.40 -12.94
C GLY A 228 1.84 -4.60 -12.04
N ASN A 229 0.61 -5.09 -12.03
CA ASN A 229 0.24 -6.30 -11.29
C ASN A 229 0.93 -7.56 -11.83
N VAL A 230 1.02 -7.69 -13.16
CA VAL A 230 1.72 -8.81 -13.81
C VAL A 230 3.19 -8.83 -13.39
N VAL A 231 3.88 -7.69 -13.47
CA VAL A 231 5.28 -7.56 -13.05
C VAL A 231 5.47 -7.90 -11.58
N ALA A 232 4.66 -7.33 -10.69
CA ALA A 232 4.74 -7.59 -9.25
C ALA A 232 4.55 -9.10 -8.94
N LYS A 233 3.50 -9.71 -9.50
CA LYS A 233 3.19 -11.14 -9.32
C LYS A 233 4.24 -12.06 -9.96
N PHE A 234 4.80 -11.66 -11.10
CA PHE A 234 5.89 -12.40 -11.72
C PHE A 234 7.16 -12.39 -10.85
N CYS A 235 7.53 -11.22 -10.29
CA CYS A 235 8.66 -11.12 -9.37
C CYS A 235 8.46 -11.98 -8.11
N GLU A 236 7.25 -11.97 -7.51
CA GLU A 236 6.91 -12.83 -6.37
C GLU A 236 7.05 -14.32 -6.72
N GLY A 237 6.46 -14.74 -7.83
CA GLY A 237 6.48 -16.13 -8.29
C GLY A 237 7.88 -16.60 -8.66
N MET A 238 8.63 -15.79 -9.39
CA MET A 238 10.01 -16.10 -9.79
C MET A 238 10.92 -16.18 -8.57
N GLY A 239 10.80 -15.25 -7.63
CA GLY A 239 11.56 -15.29 -6.38
C GLY A 239 11.34 -16.57 -5.60
N SER A 240 10.08 -17.00 -5.48
CA SER A 240 9.72 -18.25 -4.81
C SER A 240 10.25 -19.47 -5.57
N ALA A 241 10.17 -19.49 -6.91
CA ALA A 241 10.67 -20.57 -7.73
C ALA A 241 12.20 -20.72 -7.62
N VAL A 242 12.94 -19.61 -7.70
CA VAL A 242 14.41 -19.60 -7.56
C VAL A 242 14.82 -20.00 -6.14
N ALA A 243 14.11 -19.54 -5.11
CA ALA A 243 14.38 -19.89 -3.72
C ALA A 243 14.18 -21.40 -3.45
N ASN A 244 13.12 -21.98 -4.00
CA ASN A 244 12.86 -23.42 -3.87
C ASN A 244 13.84 -24.28 -4.70
N TRP A 245 14.25 -23.80 -5.86
CA TRP A 245 15.28 -24.47 -6.65
C TRP A 245 16.63 -24.46 -5.94
N LEU A 246 17.08 -23.30 -5.41
CA LEU A 246 18.31 -23.19 -4.64
C LEU A 246 18.32 -24.08 -3.39
N GLU A 247 17.19 -24.17 -2.68
CA GLU A 247 17.06 -25.06 -1.52
C GLU A 247 17.41 -26.50 -1.88
N LYS A 248 16.86 -27.03 -2.99
CA LYS A 248 17.12 -28.39 -3.48
C LYS A 248 18.56 -28.58 -3.97
N GLU A 249 19.09 -27.58 -4.69
CA GLU A 249 20.43 -27.64 -5.25
C GLU A 249 21.52 -27.65 -4.18
N LEU A 250 21.29 -26.93 -3.06
CA LEU A 250 22.25 -26.80 -1.97
C LEU A 250 22.07 -27.84 -0.85
N GLU A 251 21.05 -28.70 -0.92
CA GLU A 251 20.71 -29.66 0.13
C GLU A 251 21.85 -30.64 0.46
N SER A 252 22.66 -31.03 -0.55
CA SER A 252 23.83 -31.89 -0.36
C SER A 252 25.06 -31.15 0.14
N ASP A 253 25.17 -29.84 -0.06
CA ASP A 253 26.42 -29.10 0.07
C ASP A 253 26.46 -28.21 1.33
N LEU A 254 25.30 -27.83 1.88
CA LEU A 254 25.21 -26.91 2.99
C LEU A 254 24.30 -27.45 4.12
N PRO A 255 24.56 -27.05 5.38
CA PRO A 255 23.65 -27.31 6.50
C PRO A 255 22.28 -26.65 6.28
N GLU A 256 21.20 -27.32 6.71
CA GLU A 256 19.81 -26.87 6.55
C GLU A 256 19.57 -25.43 7.08
N SER A 257 20.20 -25.07 8.20
CA SER A 257 20.13 -23.71 8.77
C SER A 257 20.66 -22.66 7.80
N ARG A 258 21.77 -22.95 7.10
CA ARG A 258 22.38 -22.05 6.13
C ARG A 258 21.52 -21.90 4.87
N ILE A 259 20.93 -22.98 4.42
CA ILE A 259 19.99 -22.98 3.28
C ILE A 259 18.76 -22.11 3.62
N LYS A 260 18.17 -22.28 4.80
CA LYS A 260 17.06 -21.45 5.28
C LYS A 260 17.41 -19.96 5.32
N ASP A 261 18.61 -19.60 5.76
CA ASP A 261 19.07 -18.21 5.78
C ASP A 261 19.21 -17.63 4.36
N ILE A 262 19.78 -18.39 3.42
CA ILE A 262 19.92 -17.98 2.01
C ILE A 262 18.55 -17.80 1.38
N LYS A 263 17.64 -18.77 1.57
CA LYS A 263 16.24 -18.71 1.09
C LYS A 263 15.52 -17.48 1.62
N LYS A 264 15.63 -17.20 2.92
CA LYS A 264 15.01 -16.02 3.55
C LYS A 264 15.55 -14.72 2.95
N LYS A 265 16.88 -14.62 2.76
CA LYS A 265 17.50 -13.45 2.13
C LYS A 265 17.01 -13.25 0.69
N LEU A 266 16.99 -14.32 -0.12
CA LEU A 266 16.51 -14.24 -1.50
C LEU A 266 15.05 -13.80 -1.57
N LEU A 267 14.18 -14.39 -0.76
CA LEU A 267 12.77 -14.00 -0.71
C LEU A 267 12.61 -12.53 -0.28
N SER A 268 13.42 -12.03 0.65
CA SER A 268 13.36 -10.60 1.02
C SER A 268 13.81 -9.64 -0.09
N LEU A 269 14.56 -10.12 -1.08
CA LEU A 269 14.97 -9.35 -2.26
C LEU A 269 13.90 -9.37 -3.37
N THR A 270 13.08 -10.40 -3.42
CA THR A 270 12.09 -10.59 -4.50
C THR A 270 10.65 -10.28 -4.06
N VAL A 271 10.36 -10.31 -2.75
CA VAL A 271 9.03 -10.09 -2.17
C VAL A 271 9.13 -9.08 -1.03
N LYS A 272 9.37 -7.81 -1.35
CA LYS A 272 9.53 -6.77 -0.32
C LYS A 272 8.21 -6.37 0.34
N ALA A 273 7.08 -6.62 -0.33
CA ALA A 273 5.75 -6.24 0.15
C ALA A 273 5.37 -6.86 1.52
N ASP A 274 5.88 -8.06 1.82
CA ASP A 274 5.54 -8.78 3.06
C ASP A 274 6.39 -8.34 4.28
N THR A 275 7.44 -7.54 4.10
CA THR A 275 8.34 -7.14 5.20
C THR A 275 8.14 -5.70 5.68
N GLY A 276 7.35 -4.91 4.95
CA GLY A 276 7.17 -3.47 5.19
C GLY A 276 5.91 -3.08 5.99
N GLY A 277 5.09 -4.05 6.39
CA GLY A 277 3.75 -3.79 6.91
C GLY A 277 2.76 -3.40 5.80
N GLY A 278 1.55 -2.97 6.19
CA GLY A 278 0.53 -2.51 5.26
C GLY A 278 0.87 -1.16 4.63
N GLY A 279 0.38 -0.97 3.40
CA GLY A 279 0.50 0.27 2.64
C GLY A 279 -0.82 1.04 2.50
N PRO A 280 -0.77 2.35 2.23
CA PRO A 280 -1.96 3.14 2.04
C PRO A 280 -2.57 2.93 0.64
N PHE A 281 -3.88 3.10 0.55
CA PHE A 281 -4.52 3.41 -0.72
C PHE A 281 -4.24 4.88 -1.03
N TRP A 282 -3.33 5.11 -1.97
CA TRP A 282 -2.96 6.46 -2.35
C TRP A 282 -4.11 7.19 -3.04
N ALA A 283 -4.12 8.50 -2.91
CA ALA A 283 -5.13 9.38 -3.49
C ALA A 283 -6.57 9.23 -2.92
N ILE A 284 -6.78 8.51 -1.86
CA ILE A 284 -7.98 8.61 -1.02
C ILE A 284 -7.89 9.89 -0.18
N ASN A 285 -9.03 10.56 0.05
CA ASN A 285 -9.10 11.77 0.87
C ASN A 285 -9.10 11.45 2.38
N GLY A 286 -8.10 10.69 2.80
CA GLY A 286 -7.85 10.23 4.16
C GLY A 286 -6.88 9.04 4.16
N LEU A 287 -6.22 8.83 5.28
CA LEU A 287 -5.18 7.81 5.39
C LEU A 287 -5.78 6.45 5.75
N VAL A 288 -6.02 5.61 4.76
CA VAL A 288 -6.48 4.23 4.91
C VAL A 288 -5.37 3.27 4.50
N LEU A 289 -4.88 2.46 5.43
CA LEU A 289 -3.83 1.46 5.19
C LEU A 289 -4.42 0.06 5.12
N LYS A 290 -3.88 -0.73 4.21
CA LYS A 290 -4.26 -2.12 3.98
C LYS A 290 -3.07 -3.04 4.26
N CYS A 291 -3.25 -4.01 5.18
CA CYS A 291 -2.35 -5.15 5.31
C CYS A 291 -2.84 -6.33 4.48
N HIS A 292 -1.98 -7.29 4.17
CA HIS A 292 -2.42 -8.55 3.56
C HIS A 292 -3.41 -9.30 4.46
N GLY A 293 -4.36 -10.06 3.88
CA GLY A 293 -5.30 -10.87 4.67
C GLY A 293 -4.59 -11.86 5.60
N ARG A 294 -3.48 -12.42 5.15
CA ARG A 294 -2.59 -13.32 5.91
C ARG A 294 -1.61 -12.62 6.88
N ALA A 295 -1.66 -11.29 6.98
CA ALA A 295 -0.74 -10.54 7.85
C ALA A 295 -0.88 -10.96 9.31
N ARG A 296 0.26 -11.14 9.97
CA ARG A 296 0.37 -11.48 11.38
C ARG A 296 0.61 -10.23 12.22
N TYR A 297 0.52 -10.36 13.53
CA TYR A 297 0.65 -9.25 14.48
C TYR A 297 1.90 -8.38 14.31
N PRO A 298 3.09 -8.87 13.91
CA PRO A 298 4.25 -8.00 13.71
C PRO A 298 4.05 -7.01 12.56
N GLU A 299 3.43 -7.47 11.47
CA GLU A 299 3.15 -6.63 10.29
C GLU A 299 2.07 -5.59 10.60
N ILE A 300 1.09 -5.96 11.43
CA ILE A 300 0.04 -5.03 11.88
C ILE A 300 0.63 -3.97 12.79
N ALA A 301 1.49 -4.33 13.74
CA ALA A 301 2.20 -3.38 14.59
C ALA A 301 3.07 -2.41 13.78
N LEU A 302 3.81 -2.93 12.79
CA LEU A 302 4.59 -2.09 11.88
C LEU A 302 3.70 -1.15 11.07
N THR A 303 2.49 -1.59 10.67
CA THR A 303 1.53 -0.74 9.97
C THR A 303 1.02 0.41 10.84
N VAL A 304 0.87 0.20 12.14
CA VAL A 304 0.58 1.28 13.10
C VAL A 304 1.70 2.33 13.09
N GLY A 305 2.97 1.90 13.08
CA GLY A 305 4.12 2.79 12.95
C GLY A 305 4.16 3.55 11.63
N ASN A 306 3.85 2.86 10.51
CA ASN A 306 3.73 3.49 9.20
C ASN A 306 2.61 4.55 9.18
N ALA A 307 1.45 4.24 9.76
CA ALA A 307 0.34 5.17 9.85
C ALA A 307 0.72 6.44 10.63
N LYS A 308 1.38 6.28 11.79
CA LYS A 308 1.92 7.42 12.56
C LYS A 308 2.83 8.28 11.69
N ARG A 309 3.84 7.68 11.06
CA ARG A 309 4.79 8.37 10.20
C ARG A 309 4.12 9.14 9.06
N TYR A 310 3.11 8.55 8.42
CA TYR A 310 2.40 9.21 7.31
C TYR A 310 1.55 10.39 7.78
N VAL A 311 0.95 10.30 8.96
CA VAL A 311 0.23 11.42 9.60
C VAL A 311 1.20 12.54 9.98
N GLU A 312 2.34 12.23 10.61
CA GLU A 312 3.34 13.22 11.00
C GLU A 312 3.98 13.93 9.80
N LEU A 313 4.09 13.26 8.66
CA LEU A 313 4.56 13.83 7.38
C LEU A 313 3.47 14.63 6.66
N ASP A 314 2.25 14.68 7.19
CA ASP A 314 1.08 15.33 6.57
C ASP A 314 0.89 14.92 5.10
N ILE A 315 1.06 13.61 4.82
CA ILE A 315 1.20 13.08 3.46
C ILE A 315 -0.01 13.40 2.59
N ILE A 316 -1.22 13.45 3.15
CA ILE A 316 -2.45 13.75 2.40
C ILE A 316 -2.47 15.18 1.88
N ASN A 317 -2.09 16.17 2.68
CA ASN A 317 -2.03 17.57 2.23
C ASN A 317 -0.86 17.82 1.30
N VAL A 318 0.28 17.16 1.51
CA VAL A 318 1.41 17.19 0.58
C VAL A 318 0.97 16.67 -0.79
N LEU A 319 0.26 15.55 -0.86
CA LEU A 319 -0.26 15.00 -2.11
C LEU A 319 -1.24 15.96 -2.80
N LYS A 320 -2.18 16.56 -2.07
CA LYS A 320 -3.13 17.55 -2.61
C LYS A 320 -2.39 18.71 -3.31
N ASN A 321 -1.39 19.27 -2.65
CA ASN A 321 -0.64 20.41 -3.16
C ASN A 321 0.19 20.06 -4.40
N GLU A 322 0.90 18.93 -4.38
CA GLU A 322 1.74 18.49 -5.51
C GLU A 322 0.90 18.10 -6.74
N LEU A 323 -0.26 17.46 -6.52
CA LEU A 323 -1.20 17.14 -7.61
C LEU A 323 -1.77 18.41 -8.27
N ALA A 324 -2.18 19.39 -7.47
CA ALA A 324 -2.67 20.67 -7.99
C ALA A 324 -1.59 21.40 -8.79
N ALA A 325 -0.34 21.42 -8.30
CA ALA A 325 0.79 22.05 -8.96
C ALA A 325 1.12 21.38 -10.31
N ALA A 326 1.16 20.04 -10.38
CA ALA A 326 1.43 19.30 -11.61
C ALA A 326 0.34 19.55 -12.68
N LYS A 327 -0.93 19.50 -12.27
CA LYS A 327 -2.07 19.76 -13.17
C LYS A 327 -2.10 21.20 -13.70
N SER A 328 -1.72 22.18 -12.89
CA SER A 328 -1.60 23.57 -13.32
C SER A 328 -0.55 23.75 -14.42
N ARG A 329 0.61 23.10 -14.30
CA ARG A 329 1.67 23.18 -15.32
C ARG A 329 1.23 22.60 -16.67
N ILE A 330 0.55 21.44 -16.66
CA ILE A 330 0.08 20.79 -17.90
C ILE A 330 -1.00 21.62 -18.61
N LYS A 331 -1.86 22.34 -17.87
CA LYS A 331 -2.93 23.17 -18.46
C LYS A 331 -2.41 24.47 -19.09
N THR A 332 -1.25 24.95 -18.67
CA THR A 332 -0.66 26.22 -19.15
C THR A 332 0.22 26.06 -20.40
N THR A 333 0.48 24.82 -20.81
CA THR A 333 1.23 24.45 -22.01
C THR A 333 0.32 23.95 -23.12
#